data_d8f4ee5c3ef94856913555f1c26796fb
#
_entry.id   d8f4ee5c3ef94856913555f1c26796fb
#
_cell.length_a   1.000
_cell.length_b   1.000
_cell.length_c   1.000
_cell.angle_alpha   90.00
_cell.angle_beta   90.00
_cell.angle_gamma   90.00
#
_symmetry.space_group_name_H-M   'P 1'
#
loop_
_entity.id
_entity.type
_entity.pdbx_description
1 polymer ?
#
loop_
_entity_poly.entity_id
_entity_poly.type
_entity_poly.pdbx_seq_one_letter_code
_entity_poly.pdbx_strand_id
1 'polypeptide(L)'
;MSCRRLIIILLSLVGTGTLHAQPEFTGFARTYAGLSPIDGLKWRVARTSVRLDTDLRFSSSRLFSSIQADENRLQHTIDANLTLREFFVDARTGPVDLRLGRFPHTFGRSDGVILSDVFSSYDLSEFLTQDPTDLKRAIDGLRLSAQFGLNSIQLLASPFKPTSSLPEGDWAVAEGDVNGIPVVTTSRGNRALDAGPMRAAMLVSLRPTLNWDVDLAVGHWSYPVDSYAKTLSFRSTPFGNIPDGVTLENRTSNSFLAIASTEYRAMPLLGLTAEVAYWMDRETDILPTDLAQLEAENPNRFLRTAPFVQVLMGSKTVWMGVNVSAQIFMEHFLREPEHMMADRTVFGGSFSIFRRFWYDDLSLRMFARIQHDPSGFWANPEALYRVSDSVQLRVGGHHFGGPIKSPNDPTFSFSQYRPNSFFYTKLAYYW
;
A
#
# COMPACT_ATOMS: atom_id res chain seq x y z
N MET A 1 18.77 -13.22 23.69
CA MET A 1 19.69 -13.90 22.76
C MET A 1 20.42 -12.81 21.98
N SER A 2 21.79 -12.76 22.02
CA SER A 2 22.50 -11.66 21.36
C SER A 2 22.45 -11.81 19.84
N CYS A 3 22.33 -10.70 19.12
CA CYS A 3 22.28 -10.62 17.66
C CYS A 3 23.43 -11.40 16.97
N ARG A 4 24.63 -11.49 17.62
CA ARG A 4 25.77 -12.29 17.16
C ARG A 4 25.47 -13.80 17.06
N ARG A 5 24.68 -14.37 17.98
CA ARG A 5 24.34 -15.80 17.95
C ARG A 5 23.34 -16.12 16.84
N LEU A 6 22.45 -15.19 16.52
CA LEU A 6 21.50 -15.34 15.42
C LEU A 6 22.23 -15.32 14.06
N ILE A 7 23.21 -14.45 13.88
CA ILE A 7 24.04 -14.36 12.66
C ILE A 7 24.88 -15.63 12.47
N ILE A 8 25.42 -16.20 13.53
CA ILE A 8 26.22 -17.45 13.46
C ILE A 8 25.32 -18.64 13.09
N ILE A 9 24.12 -18.72 13.63
CA ILE A 9 23.16 -19.77 13.28
C ILE A 9 22.70 -19.62 11.83
N LEU A 10 22.49 -18.40 11.34
CA LEU A 10 22.17 -18.12 9.94
C LEU A 10 23.32 -18.49 8.99
N LEU A 11 24.56 -18.19 9.36
CA LEU A 11 25.75 -18.56 8.58
C LEU A 11 26.02 -20.09 8.60
N SER A 12 25.66 -20.79 9.67
CA SER A 12 25.79 -22.25 9.75
C SER A 12 24.65 -22.97 8.99
N LEU A 13 23.50 -22.38 8.81
CA LEU A 13 22.41 -22.88 7.94
C LEU A 13 22.72 -22.74 6.45
N VAL A 14 23.62 -21.84 6.07
CA VAL A 14 24.16 -21.71 4.69
C VAL A 14 25.16 -22.83 4.33
N GLY A 15 25.28 -23.82 5.17
CA GLY A 15 25.79 -25.17 4.94
C GLY A 15 27.04 -25.34 4.06
N THR A 16 27.91 -26.16 4.48
CA THR A 16 29.09 -26.78 3.87
C THR A 16 28.94 -27.42 2.47
N GLY A 17 27.90 -27.02 1.68
CA GLY A 17 27.78 -27.37 0.28
C GLY A 17 28.73 -26.55 -0.56
N THR A 18 29.43 -27.17 -1.48
CA THR A 18 30.31 -26.52 -2.47
C THR A 18 29.59 -25.32 -3.08
N LEU A 19 30.08 -24.12 -2.79
CA LEU A 19 29.55 -22.82 -3.19
C LEU A 19 29.68 -22.61 -4.73
N HIS A 20 28.85 -23.26 -5.51
CA HIS A 20 28.64 -22.91 -6.92
C HIS A 20 27.34 -22.09 -7.03
N ALA A 21 27.23 -21.00 -6.26
CA ALA A 21 26.17 -20.04 -6.46
C ALA A 21 26.53 -19.22 -7.70
N GLN A 22 25.72 -19.31 -8.75
CA GLN A 22 25.79 -18.35 -9.84
C GLN A 22 24.93 -17.15 -9.46
N PRO A 23 25.55 -15.95 -9.30
CA PRO A 23 24.78 -14.74 -9.06
C PRO A 23 24.02 -14.37 -10.34
N GLU A 24 22.74 -14.17 -10.21
CA GLU A 24 21.90 -13.60 -11.23
C GLU A 24 21.67 -12.11 -10.91
N PHE A 25 21.99 -11.24 -11.87
CA PHE A 25 21.79 -9.80 -11.74
C PHE A 25 20.71 -9.39 -12.75
N THR A 26 19.64 -8.81 -12.23
CA THR A 26 18.56 -8.24 -13.03
C THR A 26 18.24 -6.85 -12.54
N GLY A 27 17.49 -6.09 -13.32
CA GLY A 27 17.12 -4.76 -12.88
C GLY A 27 16.46 -3.94 -13.97
N PHE A 28 16.32 -2.66 -13.70
CA PHE A 28 15.84 -1.71 -14.68
C PHE A 28 16.40 -0.31 -14.46
N ALA A 29 16.45 0.46 -15.53
CA ALA A 29 16.51 1.91 -15.50
C ALA A 29 15.21 2.46 -16.09
N ARG A 30 14.54 3.37 -15.38
CA ARG A 30 13.23 3.88 -15.78
C ARG A 30 13.17 5.39 -15.59
N THR A 31 12.66 6.11 -16.60
CA THR A 31 12.26 7.51 -16.49
C THR A 31 10.76 7.63 -16.52
N TYR A 32 10.20 8.39 -15.60
CA TYR A 32 8.78 8.67 -15.45
C TYR A 32 8.55 10.17 -15.47
N ALA A 33 7.85 10.65 -16.48
CA ALA A 33 7.54 12.06 -16.69
C ALA A 33 6.04 12.25 -16.82
N GLY A 34 5.48 13.18 -16.05
CA GLY A 34 4.03 13.44 -16.03
C GLY A 34 3.72 14.93 -15.99
N LEU A 35 2.79 15.35 -16.87
CA LEU A 35 2.35 16.74 -17.03
C LEU A 35 0.85 16.87 -16.78
N SER A 36 0.47 17.81 -15.92
CA SER A 36 -0.92 18.21 -15.71
C SER A 36 -1.29 19.36 -16.64
N PRO A 37 -2.42 19.25 -17.37
CA PRO A 37 -2.96 20.37 -18.14
C PRO A 37 -3.82 21.31 -17.28
N ILE A 38 -4.09 20.96 -16.00
CA ILE A 38 -4.94 21.72 -15.10
C ILE A 38 -4.10 22.84 -14.48
N ASP A 39 -4.64 24.05 -14.42
CA ASP A 39 -3.98 25.26 -13.87
C ASP A 39 -2.64 25.63 -14.56
N GLY A 40 -2.56 25.39 -15.86
CA GLY A 40 -1.34 25.53 -16.66
C GLY A 40 -0.52 24.25 -16.72
N LEU A 41 0.41 24.15 -17.68
CA LEU A 41 1.26 22.97 -17.80
C LEU A 41 2.24 22.88 -16.62
N LYS A 42 1.95 21.97 -15.68
CA LYS A 42 2.79 21.73 -14.50
C LYS A 42 3.31 20.30 -14.49
N TRP A 43 4.58 20.12 -14.19
CA TRP A 43 5.15 18.81 -13.91
C TRP A 43 4.56 18.26 -12.62
N ARG A 44 3.99 17.05 -12.68
CA ARG A 44 3.48 16.31 -11.51
C ARG A 44 4.42 15.19 -11.10
N VAL A 45 5.15 14.63 -12.05
CA VAL A 45 6.18 13.64 -11.83
C VAL A 45 7.33 13.90 -12.79
N ALA A 46 8.56 13.88 -12.30
CA ALA A 46 9.78 13.90 -13.09
C ALA A 46 10.81 13.06 -12.34
N ARG A 47 10.78 11.74 -12.52
CA ARG A 47 11.58 10.80 -11.74
C ARG A 47 12.37 9.86 -12.64
N THR A 48 13.62 9.64 -12.27
CA THR A 48 14.48 8.59 -12.82
C THR A 48 14.75 7.58 -11.72
N SER A 49 14.55 6.30 -12.01
CA SER A 49 14.76 5.20 -11.07
C SER A 49 15.71 4.18 -11.68
N VAL A 50 16.65 3.69 -10.89
CA VAL A 50 17.51 2.55 -11.23
C VAL A 50 17.37 1.51 -10.15
N ARG A 51 17.04 0.27 -10.52
CA ARG A 51 16.93 -0.87 -9.59
C ARG A 51 17.93 -1.94 -9.99
N LEU A 52 18.60 -2.48 -8.99
CA LEU A 52 19.44 -3.65 -9.12
C LEU A 52 18.94 -4.73 -8.18
N ASP A 53 18.63 -5.88 -8.74
CA ASP A 53 18.22 -7.08 -8.04
C ASP A 53 19.36 -8.12 -8.15
N THR A 54 19.72 -8.74 -7.02
CA THR A 54 20.75 -9.78 -6.95
C THR A 54 20.12 -11.03 -6.36
N ASP A 55 20.21 -12.14 -7.05
CA ASP A 55 19.68 -13.44 -6.65
C ASP A 55 20.83 -14.47 -6.58
N LEU A 56 21.15 -14.91 -5.38
CA LEU A 56 22.14 -15.95 -5.12
C LEU A 56 21.41 -17.22 -4.69
N ARG A 57 21.45 -18.26 -5.54
CA ARG A 57 20.78 -19.54 -5.28
C ARG A 57 21.78 -20.61 -4.90
N PHE A 58 21.46 -21.29 -3.82
CA PHE A 58 22.17 -22.47 -3.33
C PHE A 58 21.22 -23.68 -3.40
N SER A 59 21.69 -24.88 -3.13
CA SER A 59 20.88 -26.10 -3.23
C SER A 59 19.55 -26.06 -2.45
N SER A 60 19.54 -25.50 -1.23
CA SER A 60 18.38 -25.45 -0.34
C SER A 60 18.09 -24.06 0.20
N SER A 61 18.84 -23.05 -0.24
CA SER A 61 18.71 -21.68 0.24
C SER A 61 18.91 -20.67 -0.89
N ARG A 62 18.41 -19.45 -0.63
CA ARG A 62 18.49 -18.32 -1.56
C ARG A 62 18.76 -17.05 -0.77
N LEU A 63 19.67 -16.21 -1.24
CA LEU A 63 19.83 -14.85 -0.76
C LEU A 63 19.39 -13.91 -1.88
N PHE A 64 18.46 -13.04 -1.57
CA PHE A 64 17.96 -12.03 -2.48
C PHE A 64 18.18 -10.63 -1.93
N SER A 65 18.60 -9.69 -2.79
CA SER A 65 18.61 -8.27 -2.46
C SER A 65 18.10 -7.43 -3.63
N SER A 66 17.39 -6.35 -3.31
CA SER A 66 16.89 -5.36 -4.26
C SER A 66 17.16 -3.96 -3.74
N ILE A 67 17.95 -3.20 -4.49
CA ILE A 67 18.33 -1.82 -4.17
C ILE A 67 17.82 -0.91 -5.29
N GLN A 68 17.20 0.20 -4.92
CA GLN A 68 16.67 1.18 -5.85
C GLN A 68 17.22 2.56 -5.51
N ALA A 69 17.73 3.24 -6.53
CA ALA A 69 18.07 4.66 -6.49
C ALA A 69 17.00 5.43 -7.27
N ASP A 70 16.43 6.45 -6.66
CA ASP A 70 15.46 7.35 -7.27
C ASP A 70 16.00 8.76 -7.26
N GLU A 71 15.86 9.46 -8.37
CA GLU A 71 16.10 10.89 -8.49
C GLU A 71 14.78 11.56 -8.91
N ASN A 72 14.28 12.44 -8.07
CA ASN A 72 13.07 13.21 -8.34
C ASN A 72 13.43 14.68 -8.60
N ARG A 73 12.92 15.23 -9.71
CA ARG A 73 13.20 16.60 -10.17
C ARG A 73 11.92 17.40 -10.28
N LEU A 74 11.30 17.69 -9.13
CA LEU A 74 10.12 18.55 -9.10
C LEU A 74 10.49 19.94 -8.56
N GLN A 75 9.85 20.99 -9.11
CA GLN A 75 9.90 22.35 -8.57
C GLN A 75 11.33 22.91 -8.34
N HIS A 76 12.27 22.63 -9.26
CA HIS A 76 13.68 23.06 -9.17
C HIS A 76 14.48 22.44 -8.02
N THR A 77 13.92 21.45 -7.32
CA THR A 77 14.62 20.65 -6.33
C THR A 77 15.01 19.31 -6.93
N ILE A 78 16.23 18.86 -6.62
CA ILE A 78 16.68 17.50 -6.94
C ILE A 78 16.71 16.76 -5.60
N ASP A 79 15.87 15.76 -5.47
CA ASP A 79 15.88 14.84 -4.33
C ASP A 79 16.33 13.47 -4.80
N ALA A 80 17.43 13.00 -4.25
CA ALA A 80 18.00 11.69 -4.57
C ALA A 80 17.90 10.78 -3.35
N ASN A 81 17.33 9.60 -3.55
CA ASN A 81 17.11 8.62 -2.50
C ASN A 81 17.66 7.26 -2.91
N LEU A 82 18.32 6.56 -1.95
CA LEU A 82 18.73 5.18 -2.10
C LEU A 82 17.97 4.32 -1.11
N THR A 83 17.22 3.35 -1.62
CA THR A 83 16.32 2.52 -0.82
C THR A 83 16.70 1.04 -0.95
N LEU A 84 16.90 0.36 0.17
CA LEU A 84 16.92 -1.09 0.23
C LEU A 84 15.48 -1.58 0.21
N ARG A 85 15.04 -2.04 -0.95
CA ARG A 85 13.66 -2.50 -1.19
C ARG A 85 13.41 -3.85 -0.55
N GLU A 86 14.29 -4.79 -0.81
CA GLU A 86 14.22 -6.15 -0.31
C GLU A 86 15.61 -6.67 0.07
N PHE A 87 15.66 -7.46 1.12
CA PHE A 87 16.86 -8.20 1.54
C PHE A 87 16.44 -9.38 2.41
N PHE A 88 16.48 -10.58 1.87
CA PHE A 88 16.04 -11.75 2.62
C PHE A 88 16.84 -13.02 2.28
N VAL A 89 16.79 -13.94 3.22
CA VAL A 89 17.27 -15.31 3.04
C VAL A 89 16.06 -16.24 3.04
N ASP A 90 15.95 -17.08 2.02
CA ASP A 90 15.07 -18.25 2.00
C ASP A 90 15.87 -19.49 2.33
N ALA A 91 15.28 -20.37 3.14
CA ALA A 91 15.80 -21.71 3.40
C ALA A 91 14.65 -22.72 3.34
N ARG A 92 14.88 -23.85 2.66
CA ARG A 92 13.89 -24.90 2.51
C ARG A 92 14.37 -26.21 3.10
N THR A 93 13.51 -26.85 3.91
CA THR A 93 13.76 -28.16 4.49
C THR A 93 12.49 -29.00 4.41
N GLY A 94 12.47 -29.95 3.47
CA GLY A 94 11.27 -30.76 3.18
C GLY A 94 10.07 -29.89 2.78
N PRO A 95 8.91 -30.02 3.49
CA PRO A 95 7.72 -29.24 3.19
C PRO A 95 7.72 -27.84 3.81
N VAL A 96 8.77 -27.47 4.53
CA VAL A 96 8.85 -26.21 5.28
C VAL A 96 9.79 -25.26 4.59
N ASP A 97 9.29 -24.03 4.35
CA ASP A 97 10.03 -22.90 3.83
C ASP A 97 10.14 -21.81 4.91
N LEU A 98 11.34 -21.32 5.13
CA LEU A 98 11.65 -20.21 6.04
C LEU A 98 12.12 -19.02 5.21
N ARG A 99 11.54 -17.84 5.41
CA ARG A 99 12.06 -16.56 4.92
C ARG A 99 12.33 -15.62 6.07
N LEU A 100 13.51 -15.03 6.09
CA LEU A 100 13.92 -14.06 7.10
C LEU A 100 14.54 -12.83 6.44
N GLY A 101 14.11 -11.65 6.83
CA GLY A 101 14.66 -10.38 6.36
C GLY A 101 13.57 -9.39 5.96
N ARG A 102 13.90 -8.57 4.95
CA ARG A 102 13.01 -7.55 4.36
C ARG A 102 12.38 -8.09 3.08
N PHE A 103 11.08 -8.29 3.07
CA PHE A 103 10.35 -8.84 1.90
C PHE A 103 8.92 -8.31 1.82
N PRO A 104 8.36 -8.14 0.61
CA PRO A 104 6.94 -7.86 0.46
C PRO A 104 6.14 -9.13 0.74
N HIS A 105 4.97 -8.95 1.36
CA HIS A 105 4.00 -10.04 1.54
C HIS A 105 2.66 -9.63 0.96
N THR A 106 2.11 -10.47 0.10
CA THR A 106 0.82 -10.26 -0.54
C THR A 106 -0.18 -11.27 -0.03
N PHE A 107 -1.38 -10.80 0.31
CA PHE A 107 -2.49 -11.63 0.73
C PHE A 107 -3.79 -11.08 0.13
N GLY A 108 -4.72 -11.98 -0.21
CA GLY A 108 -5.99 -11.61 -0.83
C GLY A 108 -5.94 -11.53 -2.35
N ARG A 109 -7.06 -11.14 -2.96
CA ARG A 109 -7.34 -11.25 -4.40
C ARG A 109 -7.93 -9.99 -5.00
N SER A 110 -7.99 -8.91 -4.21
CA SER A 110 -8.52 -7.63 -4.63
C SER A 110 -7.63 -6.94 -5.67
N ASP A 111 -8.23 -6.34 -6.69
CA ASP A 111 -7.57 -5.55 -7.72
C ASP A 111 -7.79 -4.06 -7.44
N GLY A 112 -6.72 -3.33 -7.07
CA GLY A 112 -6.77 -1.88 -6.87
C GLY A 112 -7.54 -1.40 -5.64
N VAL A 113 -7.96 -2.31 -4.77
CA VAL A 113 -8.57 -2.02 -3.46
C VAL A 113 -7.72 -2.68 -2.38
N ILE A 114 -7.21 -1.89 -1.43
CA ILE A 114 -6.46 -2.41 -0.28
C ILE A 114 -7.47 -2.89 0.75
N LEU A 115 -7.82 -4.17 0.73
CA LEU A 115 -8.78 -4.76 1.66
C LEU A 115 -8.14 -5.86 2.50
N SER A 116 -7.71 -6.94 1.87
CA SER A 116 -7.10 -8.09 2.53
C SER A 116 -5.56 -8.09 2.42
N ASP A 117 -4.99 -7.31 1.49
CA ASP A 117 -3.54 -7.18 1.32
C ASP A 117 -2.94 -6.20 2.35
N VAL A 118 -3.03 -6.57 3.61
CA VAL A 118 -2.77 -5.69 4.76
C VAL A 118 -1.43 -5.94 5.45
N PHE A 119 -0.70 -6.98 5.03
CA PHE A 119 0.53 -7.37 5.73
C PHE A 119 1.75 -6.52 5.35
N SER A 120 1.71 -5.83 4.21
CA SER A 120 2.71 -4.85 3.79
C SER A 120 2.19 -3.42 3.98
N SER A 121 3.06 -2.47 4.20
CA SER A 121 2.73 -1.04 4.15
C SER A 121 2.78 -0.52 2.70
N TYR A 122 2.30 0.71 2.50
CA TYR A 122 2.23 1.31 1.18
C TYR A 122 2.97 2.64 1.12
N ASP A 123 3.62 2.90 0.00
CA ASP A 123 4.15 4.20 -0.34
C ASP A 123 3.09 5.01 -1.08
N LEU A 124 2.41 5.87 -0.35
CA LEU A 124 1.39 6.76 -0.88
C LEU A 124 1.90 8.19 -1.09
N SER A 125 3.21 8.43 -1.08
CA SER A 125 3.79 9.77 -1.23
C SER A 125 3.32 10.50 -2.49
N GLU A 126 3.10 9.77 -3.58
CA GLU A 126 2.47 10.26 -4.81
C GLU A 126 1.05 9.67 -4.96
N PHE A 127 0.37 9.44 -3.85
CA PHE A 127 -0.93 8.79 -3.80
C PHE A 127 -0.93 7.42 -4.50
N LEU A 128 -1.86 7.13 -5.39
CA LEU A 128 -1.99 5.85 -6.10
C LEU A 128 -1.37 5.86 -7.51
N THR A 129 -0.52 6.84 -7.84
CA THR A 129 0.03 7.00 -9.20
C THR A 129 1.31 6.23 -9.46
N GLN A 130 1.89 5.66 -8.41
CA GLN A 130 3.07 4.80 -8.53
C GLN A 130 2.72 3.43 -9.16
N ASP A 131 3.71 2.77 -9.72
CA ASP A 131 3.52 1.37 -10.16
C ASP A 131 3.19 0.49 -8.94
N PRO A 132 2.31 -0.52 -9.09
CA PRO A 132 1.90 -1.39 -7.96
C PRO A 132 3.08 -2.04 -7.23
N THR A 133 4.17 -2.36 -7.95
CA THR A 133 5.40 -2.91 -7.38
C THR A 133 6.19 -1.89 -6.55
N ASP A 134 6.09 -0.60 -6.88
CA ASP A 134 6.74 0.48 -6.14
C ASP A 134 5.88 0.96 -4.98
N LEU A 135 4.56 0.89 -5.14
CA LEU A 135 3.59 1.25 -4.12
C LEU A 135 3.72 0.38 -2.86
N LYS A 136 3.97 -0.92 -3.02
CA LYS A 136 4.08 -1.84 -1.89
C LYS A 136 5.46 -1.81 -1.26
N ARG A 137 5.51 -1.60 0.06
CA ARG A 137 6.74 -1.65 0.87
C ARG A 137 6.90 -3.01 1.52
N ALA A 138 8.14 -3.45 1.60
CA ALA A 138 8.52 -4.68 2.28
C ALA A 138 8.37 -4.55 3.81
N ILE A 139 8.11 -5.68 4.46
CA ILE A 139 8.16 -5.83 5.91
C ILE A 139 9.51 -6.43 6.32
N ASP A 140 10.02 -6.02 7.49
CA ASP A 140 11.17 -6.65 8.13
C ASP A 140 10.64 -7.72 9.09
N GLY A 141 10.85 -9.01 8.75
CA GLY A 141 10.22 -10.07 9.52
C GLY A 141 10.64 -11.48 9.18
N LEU A 142 9.86 -12.40 9.68
CA LEU A 142 9.98 -13.84 9.51
C LEU A 142 8.70 -14.38 8.88
N ARG A 143 8.83 -15.24 7.88
CA ARG A 143 7.74 -16.07 7.36
C ARG A 143 8.17 -17.54 7.44
N LEU A 144 7.39 -18.34 8.14
CA LEU A 144 7.48 -19.80 8.16
C LEU A 144 6.27 -20.35 7.41
N SER A 145 6.49 -21.18 6.42
CA SER A 145 5.44 -21.75 5.57
C SER A 145 5.57 -23.27 5.51
N ALA A 146 4.48 -23.98 5.62
CA ALA A 146 4.43 -25.43 5.44
C ALA A 146 3.37 -25.79 4.42
N GLN A 147 3.71 -26.69 3.48
CA GLN A 147 2.82 -27.14 2.41
C GLN A 147 2.34 -28.57 2.66
N PHE A 148 1.04 -28.81 2.45
CA PHE A 148 0.37 -30.10 2.62
C PHE A 148 -0.50 -30.37 1.38
N GLY A 149 0.08 -30.99 0.37
CA GLY A 149 -0.58 -31.14 -0.93
C GLY A 149 -0.84 -29.78 -1.58
N LEU A 150 -2.10 -29.46 -1.84
CA LEU A 150 -2.51 -28.17 -2.42
C LEU A 150 -2.78 -27.07 -1.36
N ASN A 151 -2.66 -27.41 -0.07
CA ASN A 151 -2.93 -26.51 1.03
C ASN A 151 -1.63 -26.01 1.66
N SER A 152 -1.67 -24.85 2.32
CA SER A 152 -0.53 -24.34 3.07
C SER A 152 -0.95 -23.63 4.34
N ILE A 153 -0.04 -23.64 5.31
CA ILE A 153 -0.13 -22.82 6.52
C ILE A 153 1.11 -21.94 6.55
N GLN A 154 0.95 -20.68 6.88
CA GLN A 154 2.04 -19.72 7.02
C GLN A 154 1.91 -19.01 8.36
N LEU A 155 3.05 -18.80 9.01
CA LEU A 155 3.20 -17.91 10.16
C LEU A 155 4.02 -16.72 9.72
N LEU A 156 3.50 -15.52 9.90
CA LEU A 156 4.16 -14.28 9.60
C LEU A 156 4.40 -13.51 10.90
N ALA A 157 5.60 -13.01 11.12
CA ALA A 157 5.94 -12.23 12.30
C ALA A 157 6.83 -11.06 11.93
N SER A 158 6.59 -9.89 12.51
CA SER A 158 7.39 -8.68 12.34
C SER A 158 7.54 -7.93 13.66
N PRO A 159 8.79 -7.74 14.15
CA PRO A 159 9.05 -6.95 15.34
C PRO A 159 9.04 -5.45 15.06
N PHE A 160 9.15 -5.06 13.78
CA PHE A 160 9.24 -3.66 13.38
C PHE A 160 7.89 -3.17 12.87
N LYS A 161 7.61 -1.90 13.13
CA LYS A 161 6.40 -1.23 12.69
C LYS A 161 6.52 -0.87 11.21
N PRO A 162 5.73 -1.49 10.30
CA PRO A 162 5.68 -0.99 8.94
C PRO A 162 5.04 0.39 8.95
N THR A 163 5.70 1.36 8.33
CA THR A 163 5.18 2.71 8.17
C THR A 163 4.81 2.94 6.72
N SER A 164 3.59 3.40 6.46
CA SER A 164 3.19 3.90 5.16
C SER A 164 3.74 5.32 4.97
N SER A 165 4.14 5.68 3.75
CA SER A 165 4.28 7.10 3.42
C SER A 165 2.92 7.63 3.03
N LEU A 166 2.58 8.78 3.54
CA LEU A 166 1.35 9.49 3.18
C LEU A 166 1.64 10.50 2.07
N PRO A 167 0.62 10.97 1.32
CA PRO A 167 0.81 11.94 0.27
C PRO A 167 1.53 13.20 0.74
N GLU A 168 2.52 13.66 -0.04
CA GLU A 168 3.43 14.73 0.32
C GLU A 168 3.51 15.80 -0.77
N GLY A 169 3.91 17.02 -0.39
CA GLY A 169 4.08 18.14 -1.34
C GLY A 169 2.80 18.45 -2.10
N ASP A 170 2.86 18.48 -3.42
CA ASP A 170 1.69 18.71 -4.29
C ASP A 170 0.62 17.61 -4.18
N TRP A 171 0.95 16.47 -3.60
CA TRP A 171 0.04 15.36 -3.32
C TRP A 171 -0.54 15.41 -1.91
N ALA A 172 -0.01 16.25 -1.02
CA ALA A 172 -0.63 16.46 0.27
C ALA A 172 -2.07 16.93 0.05
N VAL A 173 -3.01 16.33 0.78
CA VAL A 173 -4.37 16.88 0.88
C VAL A 173 -4.21 18.28 1.43
N ALA A 174 -4.70 19.26 0.68
CA ALA A 174 -4.37 20.67 0.78
C ALA A 174 -4.07 21.10 2.23
N GLU A 175 -3.04 21.91 2.39
CA GLU A 175 -2.82 22.73 3.57
C GLU A 175 -4.10 23.52 3.84
N GLY A 176 -5.07 22.82 4.38
CA GLY A 176 -6.40 23.32 4.67
C GLY A 176 -6.44 23.74 6.11
N ASP A 177 -7.31 24.61 6.33
CA ASP A 177 -7.77 25.06 7.60
C ASP A 177 -8.62 23.93 8.23
N VAL A 178 -8.23 23.43 9.39
CA VAL A 178 -9.08 22.54 10.18
C VAL A 178 -9.92 23.44 11.10
N ASN A 179 -11.18 23.71 10.74
CA ASN A 179 -12.09 24.58 11.48
C ASN A 179 -11.57 26.01 11.73
N GLY A 180 -10.94 26.64 10.75
CA GLY A 180 -10.37 27.98 10.90
C GLY A 180 -8.95 27.99 11.47
N ILE A 181 -8.34 26.82 11.74
CA ILE A 181 -6.99 26.70 12.28
C ILE A 181 -6.05 26.20 11.18
N PRO A 182 -5.02 26.97 10.77
CA PRO A 182 -4.12 26.57 9.73
C PRO A 182 -3.33 25.30 10.11
N VAL A 183 -3.24 24.33 9.19
CA VAL A 183 -2.34 23.17 9.37
C VAL A 183 -0.91 23.64 9.15
N VAL A 184 -0.13 23.71 10.23
CA VAL A 184 1.22 24.31 10.21
C VAL A 184 2.30 23.30 9.83
N THR A 185 2.13 22.02 10.09
CA THR A 185 3.20 21.04 9.83
C THR A 185 2.67 19.62 9.72
N THR A 186 3.10 18.90 8.69
CA THR A 186 3.07 17.45 8.69
C THR A 186 4.41 16.96 9.24
N SER A 187 4.48 16.50 10.47
CA SER A 187 5.70 15.88 10.96
C SER A 187 5.80 14.48 10.38
N ARG A 188 6.79 14.26 9.56
CA ARG A 188 7.16 12.94 9.09
C ARG A 188 7.68 12.14 10.27
N GLY A 189 6.89 11.22 10.77
CA GLY A 189 7.41 10.18 11.64
C GLY A 189 8.32 9.25 10.84
N ASN A 190 9.53 9.70 10.52
CA ASN A 190 10.53 8.86 9.87
C ASN A 190 11.14 7.89 10.91
N ARG A 191 10.28 7.04 11.49
CA ARG A 191 10.67 6.04 12.49
C ARG A 191 10.81 4.68 11.84
N ALA A 192 11.79 4.57 10.97
CA ALA A 192 12.07 3.34 10.22
C ALA A 192 12.38 2.10 11.10
N LEU A 193 12.57 2.27 12.41
CA LEU A 193 13.02 1.19 13.31
C LEU A 193 12.40 1.26 14.71
N ASP A 194 11.22 1.84 14.89
CA ASP A 194 10.54 1.70 16.18
C ASP A 194 10.14 0.23 16.40
N ALA A 195 10.82 -0.41 17.35
CA ALA A 195 10.41 -1.70 17.87
C ALA A 195 9.09 -1.54 18.60
N GLY A 196 8.00 -1.72 17.88
CA GLY A 196 6.66 -1.77 18.46
C GLY A 196 6.34 -3.15 19.02
N PRO A 197 5.14 -3.37 19.55
CA PRO A 197 4.70 -4.71 19.94
C PRO A 197 4.80 -5.64 18.72
N MET A 198 5.27 -6.86 18.98
CA MET A 198 5.44 -7.88 17.94
C MET A 198 4.11 -8.12 17.23
N ARG A 199 4.15 -8.07 15.91
CA ARG A 199 3.03 -8.44 15.05
C ARG A 199 3.19 -9.88 14.64
N ALA A 200 2.12 -10.62 14.69
CA ALA A 200 2.09 -11.98 14.25
C ALA A 200 0.74 -12.33 13.64
N ALA A 201 0.77 -13.10 12.57
CA ALA A 201 -0.42 -13.61 11.90
C ALA A 201 -0.20 -15.04 11.43
N MET A 202 -1.26 -15.82 11.50
CA MET A 202 -1.36 -17.13 10.88
C MET A 202 -2.23 -17.02 9.62
N LEU A 203 -1.73 -17.54 8.52
CA LEU A 203 -2.41 -17.57 7.24
C LEU A 203 -2.59 -19.03 6.82
N VAL A 204 -3.77 -19.38 6.32
CA VAL A 204 -4.10 -20.72 5.87
C VAL A 204 -4.67 -20.60 4.46
N SER A 205 -4.06 -21.29 3.50
CA SER A 205 -4.58 -21.39 2.15
C SER A 205 -5.08 -22.80 1.91
N LEU A 206 -6.33 -22.92 1.54
CA LEU A 206 -7.04 -24.16 1.29
C LEU A 206 -7.50 -24.22 -0.15
N ARG A 207 -7.37 -25.39 -0.77
CA ARG A 207 -7.92 -25.67 -2.09
C ARG A 207 -8.85 -26.89 -2.00
N PRO A 208 -10.09 -26.68 -1.55
CA PRO A 208 -11.05 -27.77 -1.39
C PRO A 208 -11.34 -28.53 -2.68
N THR A 209 -11.32 -27.81 -3.81
CA THR A 209 -11.43 -28.39 -5.17
C THR A 209 -10.47 -27.66 -6.11
N LEU A 210 -10.27 -28.17 -7.32
CA LEU A 210 -9.42 -27.52 -8.35
C LEU A 210 -9.93 -26.13 -8.78
N ASN A 211 -11.21 -25.87 -8.53
CA ASN A 211 -11.87 -24.62 -8.93
C ASN A 211 -12.13 -23.67 -7.77
N TRP A 212 -11.77 -24.04 -6.56
CA TRP A 212 -12.09 -23.26 -5.37
C TRP A 212 -10.88 -23.07 -4.48
N ASP A 213 -10.46 -21.83 -4.33
CA ASP A 213 -9.39 -21.41 -3.43
C ASP A 213 -9.99 -20.60 -2.26
N VAL A 214 -9.55 -20.87 -1.05
CA VAL A 214 -9.95 -20.18 0.18
C VAL A 214 -8.70 -19.80 0.97
N ASP A 215 -8.54 -18.53 1.30
CA ASP A 215 -7.46 -18.02 2.13
C ASP A 215 -8.04 -17.43 3.42
N LEU A 216 -7.49 -17.81 4.55
CA LEU A 216 -7.86 -17.30 5.87
C LEU A 216 -6.64 -16.70 6.55
N ALA A 217 -6.82 -15.59 7.24
CA ALA A 217 -5.78 -15.04 8.09
C ALA A 217 -6.35 -14.57 9.42
N VAL A 218 -5.59 -14.76 10.49
CA VAL A 218 -5.92 -14.28 11.83
C VAL A 218 -4.65 -13.85 12.52
N GLY A 219 -4.69 -12.73 13.24
CA GLY A 219 -3.50 -12.26 13.93
C GLY A 219 -3.68 -10.92 14.61
N HIS A 220 -2.57 -10.41 15.11
CA HIS A 220 -2.43 -9.05 15.62
C HIS A 220 -1.50 -8.28 14.67
N TRP A 221 -2.06 -7.33 13.92
CA TRP A 221 -1.36 -6.63 12.86
C TRP A 221 -1.71 -5.15 12.81
N SER A 222 -0.91 -4.38 12.08
CA SER A 222 -1.20 -2.96 11.85
C SER A 222 -2.12 -2.78 10.66
N TYR A 223 -3.00 -1.79 10.71
CA TYR A 223 -3.72 -1.35 9.53
C TYR A 223 -2.71 -0.82 8.48
N PRO A 224 -2.89 -1.13 7.19
CA PRO A 224 -1.88 -0.86 6.16
C PRO A 224 -1.66 0.63 5.85
N VAL A 225 -2.62 1.47 6.18
CA VAL A 225 -2.54 2.93 6.02
C VAL A 225 -2.54 3.57 7.41
N ASP A 226 -1.55 4.41 7.65
CA ASP A 226 -1.43 5.11 8.93
C ASP A 226 -2.56 6.13 9.10
N SER A 227 -2.98 6.32 10.36
CA SER A 227 -3.86 7.42 10.75
C SER A 227 -3.01 8.66 11.08
N TYR A 228 -3.61 9.84 10.94
CA TYR A 228 -3.00 11.06 11.42
C TYR A 228 -3.40 11.31 12.87
N ALA A 229 -2.42 11.37 13.77
CA ALA A 229 -2.64 11.98 15.08
C ALA A 229 -2.52 13.49 14.95
N LYS A 230 -3.56 14.21 15.36
CA LYS A 230 -3.60 15.67 15.31
C LYS A 230 -3.20 16.22 16.69
N THR A 231 -2.23 17.12 16.70
CA THR A 231 -1.84 17.87 17.90
C THR A 231 -2.06 19.35 17.64
N LEU A 232 -2.81 20.00 18.52
CA LEU A 232 -3.01 21.45 18.45
C LEU A 232 -1.85 22.18 19.11
N SER A 233 -1.34 23.20 18.43
CA SER A 233 -0.47 24.20 19.03
C SER A 233 -1.30 25.43 19.46
N PHE A 234 -0.93 26.02 20.57
CA PHE A 234 -1.63 27.18 21.12
C PHE A 234 -0.66 28.33 21.30
N ARG A 235 -1.09 29.50 20.93
CA ARG A 235 -0.39 30.76 21.25
C ARG A 235 -1.05 31.43 22.45
N SER A 236 -0.27 31.67 23.49
CA SER A 236 -0.72 32.45 24.67
C SER A 236 -0.95 33.92 24.31
N THR A 237 -2.11 34.41 24.64
CA THR A 237 -2.48 35.82 24.52
C THR A 237 -2.96 36.35 25.88
N PRO A 238 -3.03 37.68 26.08
CA PRO A 238 -3.58 38.26 27.31
C PRO A 238 -5.04 37.85 27.59
N PHE A 239 -5.75 37.29 26.58
CA PHE A 239 -7.15 36.87 26.67
C PHE A 239 -7.31 35.36 26.77
N GLY A 240 -6.22 34.60 26.89
CA GLY A 240 -6.21 33.12 26.92
C GLY A 240 -5.38 32.51 25.82
N ASN A 241 -5.34 31.17 25.77
CA ASN A 241 -4.64 30.43 24.74
C ASN A 241 -5.53 30.30 23.51
N ILE A 242 -5.02 30.73 22.36
CA ILE A 242 -5.71 30.64 21.06
C ILE A 242 -5.01 29.57 20.21
N PRO A 243 -5.74 28.60 19.64
CA PRO A 243 -5.15 27.64 18.70
C PRO A 243 -4.52 28.39 17.52
N ASP A 244 -3.25 28.10 17.22
CA ASP A 244 -2.51 28.75 16.14
C ASP A 244 -1.93 27.76 15.11
N GLY A 245 -2.11 26.46 15.32
CA GLY A 245 -1.71 25.46 14.35
C GLY A 245 -2.13 24.04 14.70
N VAL A 246 -2.11 23.18 13.70
CA VAL A 246 -2.33 21.73 13.82
C VAL A 246 -1.10 21.01 13.30
N THR A 247 -0.50 20.17 14.11
CA THR A 247 0.57 19.24 13.67
C THR A 247 -0.05 17.87 13.43
N LEU A 248 0.25 17.28 12.29
CA LEU A 248 -0.19 15.92 11.93
C LEU A 248 0.98 14.96 12.08
N GLU A 249 0.83 13.94 12.90
CA GLU A 249 1.81 12.85 13.05
C GLU A 249 1.26 11.55 12.52
N ASN A 250 2.07 10.85 11.74
CA ASN A 250 1.72 9.50 11.28
C ASN A 250 1.69 8.54 12.47
N ARG A 251 0.56 7.87 12.66
CA ARG A 251 0.37 6.89 13.71
C ARG A 251 -0.14 5.58 13.13
N THR A 252 0.53 4.50 13.49
CA THR A 252 0.14 3.13 13.14
C THR A 252 -0.34 2.44 14.41
N SER A 253 -1.56 1.96 14.42
CA SER A 253 -2.09 1.13 15.49
C SER A 253 -2.01 -0.35 15.14
N ASN A 254 -1.90 -1.20 16.16
CA ASN A 254 -2.06 -2.62 16.02
C ASN A 254 -3.44 -3.02 16.51
N SER A 255 -4.08 -3.89 15.77
CA SER A 255 -5.40 -4.42 16.10
C SER A 255 -5.43 -5.93 15.89
N PHE A 256 -6.35 -6.60 16.54
CA PHE A 256 -6.71 -7.95 16.16
C PHE A 256 -7.39 -7.92 14.79
N LEU A 257 -6.98 -8.84 13.93
CA LEU A 257 -7.37 -8.93 12.53
C LEU A 257 -7.86 -10.34 12.22
N ALA A 258 -8.97 -10.45 11.51
CA ALA A 258 -9.42 -11.68 10.88
C ALA A 258 -9.81 -11.41 9.43
N ILE A 259 -9.30 -12.21 8.49
CA ILE A 259 -9.57 -12.08 7.06
C ILE A 259 -10.00 -13.43 6.51
N ALA A 260 -10.98 -13.41 5.61
CA ALA A 260 -11.30 -14.51 4.73
C ALA A 260 -11.38 -13.99 3.30
N SER A 261 -10.72 -14.69 2.38
CA SER A 261 -10.72 -14.41 0.94
C SER A 261 -11.01 -15.70 0.19
N THR A 262 -11.80 -15.65 -0.86
CA THR A 262 -12.12 -16.82 -1.68
C THR A 262 -12.18 -16.46 -3.15
N GLU A 263 -11.77 -17.39 -4.00
CA GLU A 263 -11.98 -17.36 -5.43
C GLU A 263 -12.59 -18.68 -5.90
N TYR A 264 -13.69 -18.57 -6.61
CA TYR A 264 -14.38 -19.70 -7.21
C TYR A 264 -14.41 -19.55 -8.74
N ARG A 265 -13.85 -20.50 -9.46
CA ARG A 265 -13.90 -20.55 -10.93
C ARG A 265 -15.18 -21.26 -11.36
N ALA A 266 -16.25 -20.46 -11.52
CA ALA A 266 -17.57 -20.95 -11.89
C ALA A 266 -17.59 -21.54 -13.30
N MET A 267 -16.76 -21.01 -14.21
CA MET A 267 -16.57 -21.46 -15.60
C MET A 267 -15.09 -21.28 -15.98
N PRO A 268 -14.60 -21.91 -17.05
CA PRO A 268 -13.20 -21.76 -17.47
C PRO A 268 -12.73 -20.31 -17.65
N LEU A 269 -13.64 -19.40 -17.98
CA LEU A 269 -13.34 -17.99 -18.22
C LEU A 269 -13.97 -17.05 -17.20
N LEU A 270 -14.65 -17.55 -16.15
CA LEU A 270 -15.32 -16.73 -15.14
C LEU A 270 -14.86 -17.12 -13.74
N GLY A 271 -14.15 -16.22 -13.09
CA GLY A 271 -13.80 -16.27 -11.67
C GLY A 271 -14.67 -15.33 -10.85
N LEU A 272 -15.14 -15.79 -9.71
CA LEU A 272 -15.85 -15.01 -8.69
C LEU A 272 -14.96 -14.88 -7.48
N THR A 273 -14.83 -13.68 -6.93
CA THR A 273 -14.03 -13.40 -5.73
C THR A 273 -14.90 -12.79 -4.64
N ALA A 274 -14.63 -13.17 -3.40
CA ALA A 274 -15.22 -12.53 -2.24
C ALA A 274 -14.16 -12.42 -1.13
N GLU A 275 -14.13 -11.30 -0.44
CA GLU A 275 -13.22 -11.03 0.66
C GLU A 275 -13.95 -10.35 1.80
N VAL A 276 -13.56 -10.67 3.03
CA VAL A 276 -13.97 -9.96 4.23
C VAL A 276 -12.77 -9.77 5.14
N ALA A 277 -12.60 -8.57 5.66
CA ALA A 277 -11.59 -8.27 6.68
C ALA A 277 -12.28 -7.61 7.88
N TYR A 278 -11.99 -8.10 9.07
CA TYR A 278 -12.49 -7.56 10.34
C TYR A 278 -11.31 -7.07 11.17
N TRP A 279 -11.42 -5.87 11.70
CA TRP A 279 -10.49 -5.22 12.60
C TRP A 279 -11.20 -4.90 13.91
N MET A 280 -10.68 -5.36 15.02
CA MET A 280 -11.32 -5.17 16.34
C MET A 280 -11.22 -3.71 16.80
N ASP A 281 -10.07 -3.08 16.59
CA ASP A 281 -9.73 -1.74 17.10
C ASP A 281 -9.07 -0.90 16.00
N ARG A 282 -9.82 -0.54 14.95
CA ARG A 282 -9.30 0.41 13.95
C ARG A 282 -9.36 1.82 14.53
N GLU A 283 -8.24 2.54 14.44
CA GLU A 283 -8.21 3.97 14.76
C GLU A 283 -8.95 4.78 13.71
N THR A 284 -9.72 5.76 14.16
CA THR A 284 -10.37 6.77 13.33
C THR A 284 -10.22 8.14 13.97
N ASP A 285 -10.11 9.16 13.13
CA ASP A 285 -10.04 10.54 13.56
C ASP A 285 -11.39 11.02 14.07
N ILE A 286 -11.37 11.83 15.13
CA ILE A 286 -12.53 12.52 15.67
C ILE A 286 -12.35 14.02 15.59
N LEU A 287 -13.45 14.75 15.39
CA LEU A 287 -13.50 16.20 15.48
C LEU A 287 -13.92 16.58 16.89
N PRO A 288 -13.10 17.30 17.65
CA PRO A 288 -13.52 17.77 18.95
C PRO A 288 -14.53 18.92 18.80
N THR A 289 -15.63 18.83 19.50
CA THR A 289 -16.70 19.83 19.48
C THR A 289 -16.44 21.01 20.38
N ASP A 290 -15.52 20.89 21.34
CA ASP A 290 -15.22 21.92 22.33
C ASP A 290 -13.72 22.16 22.44
N LEU A 291 -13.27 23.36 22.03
CA LEU A 291 -11.87 23.80 22.12
C LEU A 291 -11.37 23.86 23.57
N ALA A 292 -12.25 24.10 24.55
CA ALA A 292 -11.87 24.11 25.96
C ALA A 292 -11.59 22.68 26.49
N GLN A 293 -12.27 21.67 25.99
CA GLN A 293 -11.93 20.27 26.26
C GLN A 293 -10.57 19.89 25.68
N LEU A 294 -10.21 20.48 24.55
CA LEU A 294 -8.92 20.24 23.87
C LEU A 294 -7.73 20.71 24.67
N GLU A 295 -7.88 21.84 25.40
CA GLU A 295 -6.83 22.40 26.26
C GLU A 295 -6.57 21.53 27.51
N ALA A 296 -7.63 20.89 28.01
CA ALA A 296 -7.58 20.07 29.21
C ALA A 296 -7.23 18.60 28.93
N GLU A 297 -7.34 18.16 27.70
CA GLU A 297 -7.22 16.77 27.33
C GLU A 297 -5.94 16.47 26.52
N ASN A 298 -5.29 15.36 26.87
CA ASN A 298 -4.08 14.84 26.26
C ASN A 298 -4.22 14.77 24.70
N PRO A 299 -3.24 15.27 23.91
CA PRO A 299 -3.26 15.29 22.42
C PRO A 299 -3.51 13.94 21.75
N ASN A 300 -3.37 12.84 22.46
CA ASN A 300 -3.71 11.50 21.98
C ASN A 300 -5.23 11.22 21.88
N ARG A 301 -6.11 12.16 22.23
CA ARG A 301 -7.55 11.94 22.29
C ARG A 301 -8.32 12.25 21.01
N PHE A 302 -7.67 12.75 19.97
CA PHE A 302 -8.28 12.93 18.64
C PHE A 302 -8.46 11.64 17.86
N LEU A 303 -7.95 10.54 18.37
CA LEU A 303 -8.13 9.22 17.82
C LEU A 303 -9.06 8.39 18.72
N ARG A 304 -9.97 7.67 18.11
CA ARG A 304 -10.80 6.65 18.76
C ARG A 304 -10.62 5.34 18.03
N THR A 305 -10.81 4.26 18.74
CA THR A 305 -10.82 2.93 18.16
C THR A 305 -12.25 2.40 18.05
N ALA A 306 -12.54 1.72 16.96
CA ALA A 306 -13.82 1.08 16.77
C ALA A 306 -13.68 -0.21 15.93
N PRO A 307 -14.55 -1.20 16.15
CA PRO A 307 -14.61 -2.37 15.29
C PRO A 307 -15.01 -1.96 13.87
N PHE A 308 -14.28 -2.51 12.90
CA PHE A 308 -14.38 -2.15 11.49
C PHE A 308 -14.42 -3.39 10.61
N VAL A 309 -15.25 -3.37 9.60
CA VAL A 309 -15.39 -4.45 8.62
C VAL A 309 -15.24 -3.91 7.22
N GLN A 310 -14.52 -4.65 6.39
CA GLN A 310 -14.42 -4.41 4.96
C GLN A 310 -14.92 -5.66 4.23
N VAL A 311 -15.72 -5.47 3.20
CA VAL A 311 -16.26 -6.54 2.36
C VAL A 311 -16.01 -6.20 0.91
N LEU A 312 -15.61 -7.18 0.10
CA LEU A 312 -15.43 -7.04 -1.34
C LEU A 312 -16.05 -8.25 -2.03
N MET A 313 -16.71 -7.99 -3.14
CA MET A 313 -17.17 -9.01 -4.08
C MET A 313 -16.75 -8.60 -5.49
N GLY A 314 -16.34 -9.56 -6.28
CA GLY A 314 -15.86 -9.28 -7.63
C GLY A 314 -16.00 -10.44 -8.59
N SER A 315 -15.84 -10.12 -9.86
CA SER A 315 -15.77 -11.09 -10.95
C SER A 315 -14.65 -10.75 -11.90
N LYS A 316 -14.02 -11.77 -12.44
CA LYS A 316 -13.00 -11.69 -13.49
C LYS A 316 -13.41 -12.60 -14.63
N THR A 317 -13.36 -12.09 -15.84
CA THR A 317 -13.71 -12.89 -17.04
C THR A 317 -12.80 -12.54 -18.21
N VAL A 318 -12.70 -13.49 -19.14
CA VAL A 318 -12.08 -13.24 -20.44
C VAL A 318 -13.17 -13.33 -21.50
N TRP A 319 -13.47 -12.21 -22.14
CA TRP A 319 -14.47 -12.10 -23.18
C TRP A 319 -13.81 -11.63 -24.49
N MET A 320 -13.87 -12.45 -25.55
CA MET A 320 -13.24 -12.16 -26.86
C MET A 320 -11.75 -11.72 -26.76
N GLY A 321 -10.98 -12.37 -25.86
CA GLY A 321 -9.56 -12.03 -25.64
C GLY A 321 -9.34 -10.74 -24.82
N VAL A 322 -10.41 -10.16 -24.28
CA VAL A 322 -10.36 -9.02 -23.35
C VAL A 322 -10.53 -9.52 -21.93
N ASN A 323 -9.58 -9.25 -21.07
CA ASN A 323 -9.72 -9.49 -19.63
C ASN A 323 -10.54 -8.36 -19.02
N VAL A 324 -11.61 -8.69 -18.32
CA VAL A 324 -12.48 -7.76 -17.63
C VAL A 324 -12.56 -8.15 -16.16
N SER A 325 -12.35 -7.20 -15.27
CA SER A 325 -12.55 -7.37 -13.83
C SER A 325 -13.47 -6.27 -13.31
N ALA A 326 -14.41 -6.64 -12.47
CA ALA A 326 -15.29 -5.70 -11.79
C ALA A 326 -15.43 -6.12 -10.34
N GLN A 327 -15.34 -5.16 -9.42
CA GLN A 327 -15.42 -5.38 -7.98
C GLN A 327 -16.25 -4.28 -7.34
N ILE A 328 -17.00 -4.65 -6.31
CA ILE A 328 -17.67 -3.73 -5.39
C ILE A 328 -17.12 -3.95 -4.00
N PHE A 329 -17.02 -2.91 -3.22
CA PHE A 329 -16.56 -2.99 -1.84
C PHE A 329 -17.37 -2.10 -0.92
N MET A 330 -17.37 -2.47 0.35
CA MET A 330 -17.96 -1.71 1.45
C MET A 330 -16.96 -1.70 2.61
N GLU A 331 -16.81 -0.56 3.23
CA GLU A 331 -16.09 -0.35 4.48
C GLU A 331 -17.08 0.20 5.51
N HIS A 332 -17.10 -0.38 6.71
CA HIS A 332 -18.10 -0.01 7.70
C HIS A 332 -17.56 -0.09 9.13
N PHE A 333 -17.73 0.98 9.90
CA PHE A 333 -17.51 0.97 11.34
C PHE A 333 -18.75 0.40 12.03
N LEU A 334 -18.59 -0.72 12.73
CA LEU A 334 -19.71 -1.41 13.43
C LEU A 334 -20.23 -0.58 14.60
N ARG A 335 -19.35 0.21 15.21
CA ARG A 335 -19.70 1.18 16.24
C ARG A 335 -19.16 2.54 15.80
N GLU A 336 -20.00 3.54 15.79
CA GLU A 336 -19.63 4.91 15.47
C GLU A 336 -19.09 5.60 16.72
N PRO A 337 -17.82 6.01 16.76
CA PRO A 337 -17.32 6.88 17.78
C PRO A 337 -18.01 8.24 17.71
N GLU A 338 -18.26 8.85 18.85
CA GLU A 338 -18.76 10.21 18.90
C GLU A 338 -17.82 11.15 18.14
N HIS A 339 -18.38 12.06 17.32
CA HIS A 339 -17.64 13.05 16.52
C HIS A 339 -16.63 12.45 15.51
N MET A 340 -16.90 11.26 14.97
CA MET A 340 -16.08 10.66 13.95
C MET A 340 -16.05 11.55 12.69
N MET A 341 -14.84 11.81 12.17
CA MET A 341 -14.64 12.62 10.96
C MET A 341 -14.88 11.82 9.67
N ALA A 342 -14.59 10.54 9.68
CA ALA A 342 -14.80 9.66 8.54
C ALA A 342 -16.27 9.24 8.44
N ASP A 343 -16.74 8.98 7.21
CA ASP A 343 -18.06 8.40 7.02
C ASP A 343 -18.11 7.01 7.65
N ARG A 344 -19.18 6.72 8.37
CA ARG A 344 -19.38 5.40 9.01
C ARG A 344 -19.36 4.27 8.00
N THR A 345 -19.88 4.53 6.80
CA THR A 345 -19.96 3.54 5.73
C THR A 345 -19.48 4.14 4.43
N VAL A 346 -18.51 3.49 3.81
CA VAL A 346 -17.98 3.86 2.50
C VAL A 346 -18.28 2.74 1.52
N PHE A 347 -18.88 3.07 0.39
CA PHE A 347 -19.11 2.15 -0.71
C PHE A 347 -18.26 2.54 -1.91
N GLY A 348 -17.91 1.55 -2.69
CA GLY A 348 -17.19 1.81 -3.92
C GLY A 348 -17.12 0.61 -4.84
N GLY A 349 -16.45 0.82 -5.95
CA GLY A 349 -16.19 -0.23 -6.90
C GLY A 349 -14.92 0.04 -7.69
N SER A 350 -14.36 -1.01 -8.26
CA SER A 350 -13.28 -0.94 -9.22
C SER A 350 -13.64 -1.70 -10.49
N PHE A 351 -13.09 -1.24 -11.60
CA PHE A 351 -13.28 -1.83 -12.90
C PHE A 351 -11.97 -1.81 -13.66
N SER A 352 -11.64 -2.92 -14.32
CA SER A 352 -10.43 -3.04 -15.12
C SER A 352 -10.72 -3.76 -16.42
N ILE A 353 -10.22 -3.20 -17.52
CA ILE A 353 -10.18 -3.84 -18.83
C ILE A 353 -8.73 -3.92 -19.25
N PHE A 354 -8.33 -5.08 -19.78
CA PHE A 354 -7.00 -5.32 -20.28
C PHE A 354 -7.02 -6.17 -21.53
N ARG A 355 -6.31 -5.76 -22.58
CA ARG A 355 -6.14 -6.54 -23.80
C ARG A 355 -4.75 -6.39 -24.35
N ARG A 356 -4.21 -7.50 -24.92
CA ARG A 356 -2.95 -7.55 -25.66
C ARG A 356 -3.20 -7.63 -27.15
N PHE A 357 -2.32 -6.99 -27.91
CA PHE A 357 -2.34 -6.91 -29.37
C PHE A 357 -0.92 -7.18 -29.90
N TRP A 358 -0.82 -7.47 -31.19
CA TRP A 358 0.45 -7.60 -31.92
C TRP A 358 1.44 -8.54 -31.22
N TYR A 359 1.02 -9.79 -31.01
CA TYR A 359 1.86 -10.81 -30.35
C TYR A 359 2.36 -10.38 -28.96
N ASP A 360 1.54 -9.65 -28.21
CA ASP A 360 1.81 -9.10 -26.87
C ASP A 360 2.73 -7.86 -26.83
N ASP A 361 3.11 -7.29 -27.98
CA ASP A 361 3.94 -6.09 -28.02
C ASP A 361 3.19 -4.83 -27.58
N LEU A 362 1.89 -4.75 -27.86
CA LEU A 362 1.04 -3.67 -27.37
C LEU A 362 0.01 -4.21 -26.38
N SER A 363 -0.04 -3.63 -25.19
CA SER A 363 -1.12 -3.87 -24.26
C SER A 363 -1.84 -2.57 -23.90
N LEU A 364 -3.16 -2.64 -23.89
CA LEU A 364 -4.04 -1.55 -23.47
C LEU A 364 -4.71 -1.94 -22.15
N ARG A 365 -4.67 -1.04 -21.19
CA ARG A 365 -5.33 -1.19 -19.90
C ARG A 365 -6.13 0.06 -19.57
N MET A 366 -7.31 -0.14 -19.04
CA MET A 366 -8.10 0.87 -18.39
C MET A 366 -8.42 0.36 -16.99
N PHE A 367 -8.06 1.13 -15.98
CA PHE A 367 -8.46 0.90 -14.60
C PHE A 367 -9.29 2.09 -14.13
N ALA A 368 -10.35 1.82 -13.38
CA ALA A 368 -11.14 2.86 -12.73
C ALA A 368 -11.55 2.39 -11.33
N ARG A 369 -11.56 3.33 -10.38
CA ARG A 369 -12.10 3.15 -9.04
C ARG A 369 -13.05 4.29 -8.74
N ILE A 370 -14.21 3.95 -8.22
CA ILE A 370 -15.27 4.89 -7.84
C ILE A 370 -15.54 4.68 -6.36
N GLN A 371 -15.74 5.76 -5.65
CA GLN A 371 -16.11 5.77 -4.24
C GLN A 371 -17.35 6.65 -4.08
N HIS A 372 -18.29 6.18 -3.28
CA HIS A 372 -19.46 6.92 -2.85
C HIS A 372 -19.35 7.17 -1.36
N ASP A 373 -19.64 8.39 -0.93
CA ASP A 373 -19.42 8.91 0.40
C ASP A 373 -18.02 8.59 0.99
N PRO A 374 -17.07 9.53 0.82
CA PRO A 374 -17.16 10.75 0.00
C PRO A 374 -17.03 10.45 -1.49
N SER A 375 -17.89 11.09 -2.30
CA SER A 375 -17.97 10.80 -3.73
C SER A 375 -16.71 11.22 -4.49
N GLY A 376 -16.18 10.31 -5.30
CA GLY A 376 -15.05 10.58 -6.17
C GLY A 376 -14.66 9.39 -7.02
N PHE A 377 -13.86 9.65 -8.05
CA PHE A 377 -13.34 8.58 -8.89
C PHE A 377 -11.88 8.84 -9.28
N TRP A 378 -11.20 7.76 -9.59
CA TRP A 378 -9.89 7.73 -10.20
C TRP A 378 -9.92 6.80 -11.41
N ALA A 379 -9.38 7.28 -12.53
CA ALA A 379 -9.26 6.52 -13.76
C ALA A 379 -7.81 6.56 -14.26
N ASN A 380 -7.30 5.41 -14.72
CA ASN A 380 -5.95 5.26 -15.27
C ASN A 380 -5.99 4.47 -16.58
N PRO A 381 -6.22 5.13 -17.73
CA PRO A 381 -5.95 4.55 -19.04
C PRO A 381 -4.43 4.48 -19.28
N GLU A 382 -3.98 3.33 -19.80
CA GLU A 382 -2.56 3.08 -20.08
C GLU A 382 -2.39 2.24 -21.35
N ALA A 383 -1.45 2.64 -22.20
CA ALA A 383 -0.92 1.84 -23.28
C ALA A 383 0.54 1.51 -22.98
N LEU A 384 0.90 0.23 -23.04
CA LEU A 384 2.27 -0.25 -22.92
C LEU A 384 2.69 -0.85 -24.25
N TYR A 385 3.79 -0.35 -24.80
CA TYR A 385 4.40 -0.86 -26.01
C TYR A 385 5.79 -1.43 -25.72
N ARG A 386 6.01 -2.69 -26.09
CA ARG A 386 7.30 -3.37 -25.98
C ARG A 386 8.09 -3.06 -27.26
N VAL A 387 9.05 -2.14 -27.16
CA VAL A 387 9.93 -1.76 -28.28
C VAL A 387 10.91 -2.87 -28.59
N SER A 388 11.38 -3.57 -27.54
CA SER A 388 12.21 -4.78 -27.60
C SER A 388 12.01 -5.59 -26.32
N ASP A 389 12.66 -6.74 -26.19
CA ASP A 389 12.62 -7.55 -24.96
C ASP A 389 13.12 -6.77 -23.73
N SER A 390 14.03 -5.83 -23.93
CA SER A 390 14.61 -5.02 -22.85
C SER A 390 14.01 -3.61 -22.74
N VAL A 391 13.27 -3.11 -23.74
CA VAL A 391 12.79 -1.71 -23.77
C VAL A 391 11.28 -1.65 -23.82
N GLN A 392 10.69 -0.95 -22.86
CA GLN A 392 9.25 -0.71 -22.78
C GLN A 392 8.94 0.77 -22.71
N LEU A 393 7.94 1.18 -23.48
CA LEU A 393 7.34 2.51 -23.44
C LEU A 393 5.92 2.40 -22.91
N ARG A 394 5.58 3.20 -21.90
CA ARG A 394 4.20 3.36 -21.41
C ARG A 394 3.75 4.79 -21.60
N VAL A 395 2.52 4.95 -22.03
CA VAL A 395 1.83 6.24 -22.10
C VAL A 395 0.49 6.08 -21.42
N GLY A 396 0.11 7.02 -20.58
CA GLY A 396 -1.15 6.93 -19.86
C GLY A 396 -1.54 8.23 -19.20
N GLY A 397 -2.55 8.14 -18.33
CA GLY A 397 -2.99 9.28 -17.54
C GLY A 397 -3.60 8.84 -16.22
N HIS A 398 -3.49 9.70 -15.23
CA HIS A 398 -4.24 9.62 -13.99
C HIS A 398 -5.27 10.75 -13.98
N HIS A 399 -6.52 10.38 -13.94
CA HIS A 399 -7.62 11.33 -13.90
C HIS A 399 -8.42 11.13 -12.61
N PHE A 400 -8.42 12.18 -11.79
CA PHE A 400 -9.21 12.24 -10.56
C PHE A 400 -10.38 13.17 -10.75
N GLY A 401 -11.54 12.84 -10.19
CA GLY A 401 -12.74 13.66 -10.33
C GLY A 401 -13.81 13.32 -9.31
N GLY A 402 -14.91 14.06 -9.40
CA GLY A 402 -16.04 13.99 -8.48
C GLY A 402 -16.44 15.37 -7.98
N PRO A 403 -17.54 15.45 -7.24
CA PRO A 403 -17.96 16.69 -6.60
C PRO A 403 -16.94 17.07 -5.54
N ILE A 404 -16.43 18.29 -5.60
CA ILE A 404 -15.61 18.86 -4.53
C ILE A 404 -16.58 19.20 -3.40
N LYS A 405 -16.59 18.42 -2.34
CA LYS A 405 -17.14 18.83 -1.06
C LYS A 405 -16.29 20.00 -0.56
N SER A 406 -16.76 20.71 0.46
CA SER A 406 -16.03 21.85 1.02
C SER A 406 -14.52 21.54 1.14
N PRO A 407 -13.61 22.50 0.86
CA PRO A 407 -12.18 22.32 1.10
C PRO A 407 -11.86 21.89 2.54
N ASN A 408 -12.77 22.18 3.45
CA ASN A 408 -12.68 21.85 4.88
C ASN A 408 -13.34 20.49 5.23
N ASP A 409 -13.83 19.73 4.23
CA ASP A 409 -14.35 18.38 4.49
C ASP A 409 -13.14 17.43 4.69
N PRO A 410 -12.94 16.95 5.93
CA PRO A 410 -11.79 16.11 6.24
C PRO A 410 -11.90 14.68 5.66
N THR A 411 -13.03 14.36 5.05
CA THR A 411 -13.25 13.03 4.48
C THR A 411 -12.44 12.87 3.20
N PHE A 412 -11.60 11.83 3.18
CA PHE A 412 -10.76 11.49 2.06
C PHE A 412 -11.61 11.17 0.81
N SER A 413 -11.42 11.95 -0.26
CA SER A 413 -12.08 11.74 -1.55
C SER A 413 -11.11 11.85 -2.71
N PHE A 414 -11.29 11.04 -3.75
CA PHE A 414 -10.55 11.19 -5.01
C PHE A 414 -10.73 12.57 -5.65
N SER A 415 -11.85 13.25 -5.39
CA SER A 415 -12.12 14.60 -5.92
C SER A 415 -11.12 15.64 -5.43
N GLN A 416 -10.54 15.47 -4.24
CA GLN A 416 -9.51 16.36 -3.69
C GLN A 416 -8.23 16.34 -4.54
N TYR A 417 -7.95 15.22 -5.22
CA TYR A 417 -6.81 15.06 -6.13
C TYR A 417 -7.09 15.51 -7.56
N ARG A 418 -8.26 16.07 -7.87
CA ARG A 418 -8.59 16.57 -9.21
C ARG A 418 -7.53 17.49 -9.79
N PRO A 419 -6.93 18.44 -9.05
CA PRO A 419 -5.84 19.28 -9.56
C PRO A 419 -4.59 18.48 -9.96
N ASN A 420 -4.42 17.29 -9.40
CA ASN A 420 -3.29 16.40 -9.64
C ASN A 420 -3.53 15.41 -10.78
N SER A 421 -4.59 15.58 -11.57
CA SER A 421 -4.76 14.80 -12.80
C SER A 421 -3.67 15.16 -13.81
N PHE A 422 -3.07 14.15 -14.46
CA PHE A 422 -1.96 14.35 -15.40
C PHE A 422 -1.85 13.23 -16.43
N PHE A 423 -1.21 13.53 -17.56
CA PHE A 423 -0.75 12.56 -18.53
C PHE A 423 0.71 12.22 -18.28
N TYR A 424 1.12 10.99 -18.58
CA TYR A 424 2.47 10.55 -18.33
C TYR A 424 3.05 9.69 -19.45
N THR A 425 4.37 9.65 -19.46
CA THR A 425 5.18 8.72 -20.23
C THR A 425 6.20 8.06 -19.30
N LYS A 426 6.37 6.75 -19.43
CA LYS A 426 7.41 5.96 -18.77
C LYS A 426 8.22 5.23 -19.81
N LEU A 427 9.54 5.40 -19.79
CA LEU A 427 10.46 4.62 -20.58
C LEU A 427 11.30 3.76 -19.63
N ALA A 428 11.33 2.46 -19.85
CA ALA A 428 12.08 1.52 -19.02
C ALA A 428 12.99 0.65 -19.88
N TYR A 429 14.21 0.44 -19.39
CA TYR A 429 15.18 -0.52 -19.90
C TYR A 429 15.43 -1.58 -18.83
N TYR A 430 15.30 -2.85 -19.20
CA TYR A 430 15.49 -4.02 -18.34
C TYR A 430 16.73 -4.80 -18.80
N TRP A 431 17.50 -5.34 -17.85
CA TRP A 431 18.66 -6.20 -18.11
C TRP A 431 18.65 -7.47 -17.27
#